data_bc5578b2d016978cbed921d27e874c95
#
_entry.id   bc5578b2d016978cbed921d27e874c95
#
_cell.length_a   1.000
_cell.length_b   1.000
_cell.length_c   1.000
_cell.angle_alpha   90.00
_cell.angle_beta   90.00
_cell.angle_gamma   90.00
#
_symmetry.space_group_name_H-M   'P 1'
#
loop_
_entity.id
_entity.type
_entity.pdbx_description
1 polymer ?
#
loop_
_entity_poly.entity_id
_entity_poly.type
_entity_poly.pdbx_seq_one_letter_code
_entity_poly.pdbx_strand_id
1 'polypeptide(L)'
;MSRYIEVNLEKCTACRLCEFACSTHHFGEINPAKSRIKVTIVSKDFFYYPNVCQQCGKAPCVEACPQENALVRNERTGAVEVNAEDCIGCRMCVRACPFGAMGFDKTDKLADKCDLCGGDPECVKHCFYGAIEFKDIDQTVFDLNRAYAHKVKAAHQQEVQA
;
A
#
# COMPACT_ATOMS: atom_id res chain seq x y z
N MET A 1 2.86 -10.73 -12.12
CA MET A 1 1.84 -9.67 -12.02
C MET A 1 2.10 -8.90 -10.74
N SER A 2 2.35 -7.60 -10.85
CA SER A 2 2.58 -6.76 -9.66
C SER A 2 1.27 -6.09 -9.26
N ARG A 3 0.79 -6.38 -8.06
CA ARG A 3 -0.45 -5.83 -7.50
C ARG A 3 -0.14 -4.84 -6.39
N TYR A 4 -1.00 -3.87 -6.22
CA TYR A 4 -0.86 -2.84 -5.20
C TYR A 4 -2.22 -2.33 -4.71
N ILE A 5 -2.20 -1.57 -3.64
CA ILE A 5 -3.39 -0.88 -3.14
C ILE A 5 -3.32 0.56 -3.59
N GLU A 6 -4.26 0.94 -4.47
CA GLU A 6 -4.46 2.33 -4.89
C GLU A 6 -5.25 3.10 -3.85
N VAL A 7 -4.89 4.36 -3.62
CA VAL A 7 -5.54 5.24 -2.65
C VAL A 7 -6.19 6.42 -3.37
N ASN A 8 -7.51 6.57 -3.20
CA ASN A 8 -8.26 7.76 -3.61
C ASN A 8 -8.52 8.64 -2.38
N LEU A 9 -7.81 9.77 -2.30
CA LEU A 9 -7.85 10.66 -1.15
C LEU A 9 -9.18 11.39 -1.00
N GLU A 10 -9.90 11.65 -2.09
CA GLU A 10 -11.18 12.36 -2.07
C GLU A 10 -12.30 11.53 -1.42
N LYS A 11 -12.16 10.21 -1.46
CA LYS A 11 -13.15 9.28 -0.89
C LYS A 11 -12.85 8.90 0.57
N CYS A 12 -11.67 9.24 1.09
CA CYS A 12 -11.29 8.85 2.45
C CYS A 12 -11.99 9.71 3.50
N THR A 13 -12.72 9.09 4.41
CA THR A 13 -13.42 9.76 5.52
C THR A 13 -12.72 9.61 6.86
N ALA A 14 -11.51 9.07 6.89
CA ALA A 14 -10.76 8.76 8.12
C ALA A 14 -11.51 7.86 9.12
N CYS A 15 -12.41 7.01 8.66
CA CYS A 15 -13.16 6.08 9.53
C CYS A 15 -12.28 5.00 10.19
N ARG A 16 -11.05 4.78 9.68
CA ARG A 16 -10.02 3.85 10.17
C ARG A 16 -10.42 2.36 10.17
N LEU A 17 -11.52 1.99 9.52
CA LEU A 17 -11.92 0.57 9.40
C LEU A 17 -10.85 -0.28 8.72
N CYS A 18 -10.09 0.29 7.79
CA CYS A 18 -8.94 -0.38 7.16
C CYS A 18 -7.84 -0.75 8.17
N GLU A 19 -7.59 0.10 9.19
CA GLU A 19 -6.63 -0.21 10.25
C GLU A 19 -7.16 -1.31 11.18
N PHE A 20 -8.44 -1.29 11.50
CA PHE A 20 -9.07 -2.33 12.33
C PHE A 20 -9.06 -3.68 11.61
N ALA A 21 -9.49 -3.72 10.35
CA ALA A 21 -9.47 -4.93 9.54
C ALA A 21 -8.05 -5.51 9.41
N CYS A 22 -7.05 -4.66 9.15
CA CYS A 22 -5.66 -5.07 9.04
C CYS A 22 -5.13 -5.67 10.35
N SER A 23 -5.34 -5.00 11.50
CA SER A 23 -4.86 -5.50 12.79
C SER A 23 -5.58 -6.77 13.23
N THR A 24 -6.88 -6.86 12.99
CA THR A 24 -7.65 -8.07 13.30
C THR A 24 -7.19 -9.26 12.48
N HIS A 25 -6.94 -9.06 11.17
CA HIS A 25 -6.48 -10.14 10.30
C HIS A 25 -5.09 -10.68 10.71
N HIS A 26 -4.14 -9.79 11.02
CA HIS A 26 -2.76 -10.18 11.27
C HIS A 26 -2.47 -10.56 12.73
N PHE A 27 -3.23 -10.01 13.68
CA PHE A 27 -2.93 -10.15 15.11
C PHE A 27 -4.12 -10.63 15.94
N GLY A 28 -5.29 -10.84 15.33
CA GLY A 28 -6.50 -11.30 16.04
C GLY A 28 -7.11 -10.26 16.98
N GLU A 29 -6.66 -9.00 16.95
CA GLU A 29 -7.13 -7.93 17.84
C GLU A 29 -7.37 -6.62 17.10
N ILE A 30 -8.30 -5.81 17.60
CA ILE A 30 -8.52 -4.46 17.10
C ILE A 30 -7.49 -3.53 17.75
N ASN A 31 -6.37 -3.33 17.06
CA ASN A 31 -5.27 -2.50 17.53
C ASN A 31 -4.65 -1.69 16.38
N PRO A 32 -5.09 -0.43 16.15
CA PRO A 32 -4.54 0.40 15.07
C PRO A 32 -3.03 0.60 15.15
N ALA A 33 -2.42 0.49 16.33
CA ALA A 33 -0.97 0.62 16.47
C ALA A 33 -0.21 -0.51 15.76
N LYS A 34 -0.80 -1.70 15.65
CA LYS A 34 -0.25 -2.87 14.94
C LYS A 34 -0.66 -2.95 13.47
N SER A 35 -1.55 -2.09 13.00
CA SER A 35 -1.99 -2.11 11.60
C SER A 35 -0.84 -1.77 10.66
N ARG A 36 -0.78 -2.44 9.51
CA ARG A 36 0.20 -2.22 8.43
C ARG A 36 -0.22 -1.14 7.43
N ILE A 37 -1.46 -0.67 7.51
CA ILE A 37 -1.97 0.54 6.87
C ILE A 37 -2.22 1.58 7.96
N LYS A 38 -1.86 2.84 7.74
CA LYS A 38 -2.01 3.91 8.72
C LYS A 38 -2.75 5.10 8.13
N VAL A 39 -3.82 5.53 8.77
CA VAL A 39 -4.55 6.73 8.35
C VAL A 39 -3.96 7.95 9.07
N THR A 40 -3.27 8.78 8.32
CA THR A 40 -2.77 10.07 8.80
C THR A 40 -3.84 11.13 8.62
N ILE A 41 -4.11 11.90 9.68
CA ILE A 41 -5.09 12.99 9.69
C ILE A 41 -4.35 14.31 9.83
N VAL A 42 -4.45 15.16 8.81
CA VAL A 42 -3.95 16.54 8.87
C VAL A 42 -5.15 17.44 9.19
N SER A 43 -5.34 17.71 10.48
CA SER A 43 -6.56 18.32 11.01
C SER A 43 -6.83 19.74 10.50
N LYS A 44 -5.80 20.51 10.13
CA LYS A 44 -5.97 21.89 9.64
C LYS A 44 -6.69 21.97 8.30
N ASP A 45 -6.47 20.95 7.44
CA ASP A 45 -6.96 20.94 6.06
C ASP A 45 -8.02 19.87 5.81
N PHE A 46 -8.45 19.15 6.86
CA PHE A 46 -9.34 17.98 6.75
C PHE A 46 -8.84 16.95 5.72
N PHE A 47 -7.51 16.83 5.59
CA PHE A 47 -6.87 15.92 4.69
C PHE A 47 -6.60 14.59 5.37
N TYR A 48 -7.03 13.51 4.73
CA TYR A 48 -6.92 12.14 5.25
C TYR A 48 -6.11 11.29 4.29
N TYR A 49 -5.03 10.72 4.79
CA TYR A 49 -4.12 9.94 3.97
C TYR A 49 -3.95 8.51 4.52
N PRO A 50 -4.59 7.51 3.89
CA PRO A 50 -4.31 6.11 4.18
C PRO A 50 -2.93 5.73 3.61
N ASN A 51 -1.91 5.72 4.46
CA ASN A 51 -0.57 5.31 4.06
C ASN A 51 -0.45 3.79 4.07
N VAL A 52 -0.19 3.20 2.90
CA VAL A 52 0.00 1.77 2.71
C VAL A 52 1.23 1.51 1.84
N CYS A 53 1.82 0.32 1.98
CA CYS A 53 2.99 -0.05 1.20
C CYS A 53 2.68 -0.06 -0.30
N GLN A 54 3.52 0.62 -1.09
CA GLN A 54 3.38 0.78 -2.54
C GLN A 54 3.89 -0.43 -3.34
N GLN A 55 4.39 -1.47 -2.68
CA GLN A 55 4.95 -2.68 -3.30
C GLN A 55 5.95 -2.37 -4.44
N CYS A 56 6.86 -1.42 -4.20
CA CYS A 56 7.79 -0.86 -5.19
C CYS A 56 8.51 -1.93 -6.01
N GLY A 57 8.65 -1.71 -7.32
CA GLY A 57 9.37 -2.61 -8.22
C GLY A 57 10.84 -2.76 -7.81
N LYS A 58 11.59 -1.64 -7.72
CA LYS A 58 12.84 -1.55 -6.96
C LYS A 58 12.47 -1.26 -5.51
N ALA A 59 12.62 -2.24 -4.64
CA ALA A 59 12.21 -2.16 -3.25
C ALA A 59 13.37 -1.64 -2.38
N PRO A 60 13.46 -0.33 -2.05
CA PRO A 60 14.57 0.22 -1.27
C PRO A 60 14.72 -0.46 0.10
N CYS A 61 13.64 -0.98 0.64
CA CYS A 61 13.64 -1.75 1.89
C CYS A 61 14.39 -3.08 1.74
N VAL A 62 14.29 -3.75 0.59
CA VAL A 62 15.04 -4.98 0.29
C VAL A 62 16.50 -4.65 0.06
N GLU A 63 16.81 -3.64 -0.77
CA GLU A 63 18.18 -3.22 -1.06
C GLU A 63 18.95 -2.78 0.18
N ALA A 64 18.27 -2.17 1.15
CA ALA A 64 18.88 -1.73 2.41
C ALA A 64 18.98 -2.83 3.48
N CYS A 65 18.40 -4.00 3.24
CA CYS A 65 18.43 -5.08 4.23
C CYS A 65 19.79 -5.80 4.21
N PRO A 66 20.49 -5.91 5.36
CA PRO A 66 21.74 -6.63 5.42
C PRO A 66 21.59 -8.16 5.41
N GLN A 67 20.35 -8.65 5.52
CA GLN A 67 20.01 -10.07 5.52
C GLN A 67 19.30 -10.43 4.21
N GLU A 68 19.87 -11.33 3.43
CA GLU A 68 19.39 -11.68 2.08
C GLU A 68 17.96 -12.22 2.07
N ASN A 69 17.56 -12.99 3.07
CA ASN A 69 16.26 -13.67 3.13
C ASN A 69 15.23 -13.00 4.04
N ALA A 70 15.59 -11.91 4.72
CA ALA A 70 14.67 -11.24 5.67
C ALA A 70 13.55 -10.46 4.99
N LEU A 71 13.76 -10.00 3.76
CA LEU A 71 12.75 -9.32 2.94
C LEU A 71 12.73 -9.93 1.55
N VAL A 72 11.71 -10.74 1.29
CA VAL A 72 11.61 -11.53 0.05
C VAL A 72 10.35 -11.14 -0.72
N ARG A 73 10.46 -11.08 -2.04
CA ARG A 73 9.30 -10.88 -2.89
C ARG A 73 8.58 -12.20 -3.13
N ASN A 74 7.32 -12.26 -2.76
CA ASN A 74 6.45 -13.38 -3.05
C ASN A 74 6.07 -13.36 -4.54
N GLU A 75 6.41 -14.39 -5.29
CA GLU A 75 6.17 -14.48 -6.73
C GLU A 75 4.67 -14.51 -7.09
N ARG A 76 3.85 -15.09 -6.22
CA ARG A 76 2.40 -15.22 -6.45
C ARG A 76 1.65 -13.91 -6.27
N THR A 77 2.00 -13.15 -5.25
CA THR A 77 1.30 -11.90 -4.89
C THR A 77 1.98 -10.65 -5.40
N GLY A 78 3.28 -10.72 -5.68
CA GLY A 78 4.15 -9.59 -5.95
C GLY A 78 4.52 -8.77 -4.71
N ALA A 79 3.98 -9.11 -3.53
CA ALA A 79 4.29 -8.43 -2.29
C ALA A 79 5.71 -8.74 -1.82
N VAL A 80 6.37 -7.73 -1.24
CA VAL A 80 7.58 -7.98 -0.44
C VAL A 80 7.13 -8.34 0.97
N GLU A 81 7.55 -9.48 1.47
CA GLU A 81 7.17 -10.03 2.78
C GLU A 81 8.37 -10.04 3.73
N VAL A 82 8.11 -9.96 5.02
CA VAL A 82 9.14 -10.07 6.07
C VAL A 82 9.21 -11.52 6.53
N ASN A 83 10.38 -12.13 6.40
CA ASN A 83 10.69 -13.40 7.06
C ASN A 83 11.17 -13.12 8.49
N ALA A 84 10.35 -13.52 9.45
CA ALA A 84 10.63 -13.28 10.86
C ALA A 84 11.88 -14.03 11.37
N GLU A 85 12.17 -15.20 10.81
CA GLU A 85 13.32 -16.02 11.22
C GLU A 85 14.67 -15.38 10.85
N ASP A 86 14.71 -14.68 9.71
CA ASP A 86 15.91 -14.02 9.20
C ASP A 86 16.01 -12.54 9.60
N CYS A 87 14.93 -11.95 10.15
CA CYS A 87 14.92 -10.54 10.51
C CYS A 87 15.64 -10.28 11.82
N ILE A 88 16.75 -9.53 11.78
CA ILE A 88 17.55 -9.15 12.98
C ILE A 88 17.07 -7.85 13.65
N GLY A 89 15.98 -7.24 13.20
CA GLY A 89 15.40 -6.04 13.82
C GLY A 89 16.24 -4.76 13.70
N CYS A 90 17.16 -4.66 12.75
CA CYS A 90 18.08 -3.53 12.59
C CYS A 90 17.44 -2.22 12.12
N ARG A 91 16.20 -2.24 11.65
CA ARG A 91 15.39 -1.10 11.17
C ARG A 91 15.96 -0.35 9.96
N MET A 92 16.92 -0.89 9.23
CA MET A 92 17.45 -0.24 8.03
C MET A 92 16.36 -0.11 6.96
N CYS A 93 15.52 -1.12 6.78
CA CYS A 93 14.36 -1.10 5.88
C CYS A 93 13.32 -0.02 6.24
N VAL A 94 13.14 0.27 7.54
CA VAL A 94 12.24 1.35 8.00
C VAL A 94 12.77 2.72 7.56
N ARG A 95 14.09 2.94 7.70
CA ARG A 95 14.73 4.19 7.29
C ARG A 95 14.80 4.37 5.78
N ALA A 96 14.92 3.26 5.04
CA ALA A 96 15.02 3.26 3.59
C ALA A 96 13.69 3.46 2.88
N CYS A 97 12.55 3.30 3.56
CA CYS A 97 11.24 3.45 2.94
C CYS A 97 10.89 4.92 2.67
N PRO A 98 10.81 5.37 1.40
CA PRO A 98 10.53 6.78 1.09
C PRO A 98 9.09 7.19 1.43
N PHE A 99 8.20 6.22 1.60
CA PHE A 99 6.77 6.45 1.89
C PHE A 99 6.44 6.33 3.38
N GLY A 100 7.40 5.94 4.24
CA GLY A 100 7.15 5.68 5.66
C GLY A 100 6.13 4.54 5.91
N ALA A 101 5.97 3.63 4.95
CA ALA A 101 5.00 2.53 5.01
C ALA A 101 5.59 1.22 5.55
N MET A 102 6.85 1.25 6.00
CA MET A 102 7.50 0.15 6.70
C MET A 102 7.40 0.39 8.20
N GLY A 103 6.72 -0.51 8.90
CA GLY A 103 6.59 -0.49 10.35
C GLY A 103 7.70 -1.26 11.07
N PHE A 104 7.62 -1.23 12.38
CA PHE A 104 8.45 -2.01 13.28
C PHE A 104 7.65 -2.42 14.51
N ASP A 105 7.50 -3.71 14.71
CA ASP A 105 6.90 -4.25 15.93
C ASP A 105 7.93 -4.17 17.07
N LYS A 106 7.56 -3.44 18.13
CA LYS A 106 8.45 -3.25 19.29
C LYS A 106 8.45 -4.47 20.22
N THR A 107 7.40 -5.28 20.19
CA THR A 107 7.23 -6.46 21.02
C THR A 107 8.14 -7.56 20.51
N ASP A 108 7.99 -7.91 19.24
CA ASP A 108 8.75 -8.97 18.59
C ASP A 108 10.10 -8.47 18.06
N LYS A 109 10.31 -7.15 18.07
CA LYS A 109 11.51 -6.47 17.54
C LYS A 109 11.78 -6.79 16.07
N LEU A 110 10.73 -6.94 15.28
CA LEU A 110 10.78 -7.29 13.86
C LEU A 110 10.27 -6.13 13.00
N ALA A 111 10.75 -6.09 11.76
CA ALA A 111 10.14 -5.24 10.75
C ALA A 111 8.72 -5.73 10.45
N ASP A 112 7.81 -4.78 10.17
CA ASP A 112 6.43 -5.08 9.83
C ASP A 112 5.98 -4.26 8.63
N LYS A 113 5.30 -4.90 7.68
CA LYS A 113 4.82 -4.24 6.47
C LYS A 113 3.65 -4.98 5.83
N CYS A 114 2.91 -4.27 4.99
CA CYS A 114 1.83 -4.84 4.20
C CYS A 114 2.34 -5.96 3.27
N ASP A 115 1.73 -7.12 3.38
CA ASP A 115 1.95 -8.33 2.57
C ASP A 115 0.80 -8.61 1.60
N LEU A 116 -0.11 -7.63 1.44
CA LEU A 116 -1.34 -7.74 0.65
C LEU A 116 -2.29 -8.84 1.16
N CYS A 117 -2.17 -9.25 2.41
CA CYS A 117 -2.92 -10.37 3.00
C CYS A 117 -2.89 -11.63 2.12
N GLY A 118 -1.71 -11.97 1.57
CA GLY A 118 -1.56 -13.10 0.66
C GLY A 118 -2.27 -12.94 -0.70
N GLY A 119 -2.65 -11.71 -1.09
CA GLY A 119 -3.28 -11.39 -2.37
C GLY A 119 -4.80 -11.13 -2.29
N ASP A 120 -5.35 -11.02 -1.08
CA ASP A 120 -6.76 -10.72 -0.82
C ASP A 120 -6.91 -9.70 0.32
N PRO A 121 -6.62 -8.40 0.08
CA PRO A 121 -6.45 -7.39 1.11
C PRO A 121 -7.71 -7.11 1.93
N GLU A 122 -7.69 -7.39 3.22
CA GLU A 122 -8.81 -7.17 4.14
C GLU A 122 -9.17 -5.67 4.29
N CYS A 123 -8.19 -4.78 4.28
CA CYS A 123 -8.44 -3.35 4.35
C CYS A 123 -9.27 -2.83 3.17
N VAL A 124 -9.11 -3.41 1.98
CA VAL A 124 -9.90 -3.07 0.78
C VAL A 124 -11.34 -3.55 0.94
N LYS A 125 -11.55 -4.78 1.40
CA LYS A 125 -12.90 -5.35 1.63
C LYS A 125 -13.72 -4.53 2.63
N HIS A 126 -13.06 -3.93 3.61
CA HIS A 126 -13.70 -3.14 4.67
C HIS A 126 -13.71 -1.63 4.39
N CYS A 127 -13.32 -1.18 3.19
CA CYS A 127 -13.41 0.21 2.79
C CYS A 127 -14.74 0.52 2.09
N PHE A 128 -15.79 0.80 2.85
CA PHE A 128 -17.14 1.06 2.33
C PHE A 128 -17.23 2.28 1.40
N TYR A 129 -16.30 3.22 1.52
CA TYR A 129 -16.26 4.42 0.67
C TYR A 129 -15.45 4.22 -0.61
N GLY A 130 -14.80 3.08 -0.80
CA GLY A 130 -13.94 2.82 -1.96
C GLY A 130 -12.75 3.77 -2.05
N ALA A 131 -12.23 4.20 -0.91
CA ALA A 131 -11.05 5.05 -0.84
C ALA A 131 -9.74 4.27 -1.09
N ILE A 132 -9.79 2.95 -0.94
CA ILE A 132 -8.66 2.05 -1.25
C ILE A 132 -9.16 0.91 -2.12
N GLU A 133 -8.44 0.64 -3.20
CA GLU A 133 -8.78 -0.38 -4.18
C GLU A 133 -7.56 -1.27 -4.46
N PHE A 134 -7.80 -2.56 -4.67
CA PHE A 134 -6.74 -3.51 -5.03
C PHE A 134 -6.63 -3.59 -6.55
N LYS A 135 -5.48 -3.23 -7.11
CA LYS A 135 -5.27 -3.13 -8.55
C LYS A 135 -4.06 -3.89 -9.05
N ASP A 136 -4.16 -4.31 -10.29
CA ASP A 136 -3.04 -4.83 -11.06
C ASP A 136 -2.37 -3.67 -11.82
N ILE A 137 -1.04 -3.62 -11.80
CA ILE A 137 -0.29 -2.54 -12.46
C ILE A 137 -0.51 -2.56 -13.97
N ASP A 138 -0.54 -3.73 -14.59
CA ASP A 138 -0.72 -3.85 -16.04
C ASP A 138 -2.10 -3.34 -16.47
N GLN A 139 -3.15 -3.67 -15.70
CA GLN A 139 -4.49 -3.16 -15.92
C GLN A 139 -4.57 -1.65 -15.72
N THR A 140 -3.91 -1.12 -14.68
CA THR A 140 -3.88 0.32 -14.40
C THR A 140 -3.20 1.10 -15.54
N VAL A 141 -2.09 0.60 -16.08
CA VAL A 141 -1.41 1.22 -17.24
C VAL A 141 -2.33 1.22 -18.46
N PHE A 142 -3.04 0.12 -18.71
CA PHE A 142 -3.99 0.02 -19.81
C PHE A 142 -5.13 1.04 -19.66
N ASP A 143 -5.70 1.15 -18.46
CA ASP A 143 -6.79 2.10 -18.18
C ASP A 143 -6.35 3.56 -18.31
N LEU A 144 -5.13 3.89 -17.85
CA LEU A 144 -4.53 5.22 -18.02
C LEU A 144 -4.32 5.56 -19.50
N ASN A 145 -3.79 4.63 -20.30
CA ASN A 145 -3.61 4.82 -21.74
C ASN A 145 -4.95 5.06 -22.43
N ARG A 146 -5.98 4.30 -22.08
CA ARG A 146 -7.33 4.46 -22.63
C ARG A 146 -7.93 5.81 -22.27
N ALA A 147 -7.81 6.22 -21.00
CA ALA A 147 -8.29 7.53 -20.54
C ALA A 147 -7.58 8.68 -21.25
N TYR A 148 -6.26 8.58 -21.46
CA TYR A 148 -5.50 9.56 -22.22
C TYR A 148 -5.96 9.64 -23.69
N ALA A 149 -6.16 8.50 -24.34
CA ALA A 149 -6.67 8.46 -25.71
C ALA A 149 -8.05 9.14 -25.86
N HIS A 150 -8.94 8.97 -24.88
CA HIS A 150 -10.21 9.69 -24.84
C HIS A 150 -10.05 11.22 -24.74
N LYS A 151 -9.11 11.69 -23.91
CA LYS A 151 -8.81 13.13 -23.79
C LYS A 151 -8.27 13.71 -25.09
N VAL A 152 -7.36 13.01 -25.75
CA VAL A 152 -6.79 13.43 -27.05
C VAL A 152 -7.89 13.49 -28.11
N LYS A 153 -8.77 12.48 -28.17
CA LYS A 153 -9.92 12.48 -29.11
C LYS A 153 -10.85 13.67 -28.87
N ALA A 154 -11.18 13.97 -27.62
CA ALA A 154 -12.04 15.10 -27.28
C ALA A 154 -11.43 16.45 -27.69
N ALA A 155 -10.12 16.66 -27.45
CA ALA A 155 -9.40 17.85 -27.86
C ALA A 155 -9.42 18.02 -29.39
N HIS A 156 -9.13 16.95 -30.13
CA HIS A 156 -9.16 16.97 -31.60
C HIS A 156 -10.53 17.29 -32.17
N GLN A 157 -11.60 16.80 -31.55
CA GLN A 157 -12.98 17.12 -31.98
C GLN A 157 -13.35 18.59 -31.76
N GLN A 158 -12.79 19.25 -30.73
CA GLN A 158 -12.98 20.68 -30.49
C GLN A 158 -12.25 21.54 -31.54
N GLU A 159 -11.04 21.14 -31.94
CA GLU A 159 -10.27 21.83 -32.99
C GLU A 159 -10.93 21.74 -34.38
N VAL A 160 -11.61 20.63 -34.70
CA VAL A 160 -12.29 20.42 -35.99
C VAL A 160 -13.61 21.22 -36.09
N GLN A 161 -14.18 21.62 -34.94
CA GLN A 161 -15.45 22.37 -34.88
C GLN A 161 -15.26 23.87 -34.72
N ALA A 162 -14.03 24.36 -34.58
CA ALA A 162 -13.65 25.77 -34.45
C ALA A 162 -13.19 26.34 -35.79
#